data_64451f1ccc85f4395f98ecb65f24d875
#
_entry.id   64451f1ccc85f4395f98ecb65f24d875
#
_cell.length_a   1.000
_cell.length_b   1.000
_cell.length_c   1.000
_cell.angle_alpha   90.00
_cell.angle_beta   90.00
_cell.angle_gamma   90.00
#
_symmetry.space_group_name_H-M   'P 1'
#
loop_
_entity.id
_entity.type
_entity.pdbx_description
1 polymer ?
#
loop_
_entity_poly.entity_id
_entity_poly.type
_entity_poly.pdbx_seq_one_letter_code
_entity_poly.pdbx_strand_id
1 'polypeptide(L)'
;MKKKIFSILLTSILAVTVLAGCGNSADTSTEKSVTITNVSYDPTRELYSAYNELFAEHWKGQTGQDVEVIQSHGGSGKQALEVANGNEADVVTLALEYDVKAIQDAGLIEDGWINEFDKDSSPYTSTIVFLVRKGNPKNIKDWGDLVKDGVGVITPNPKTSGGARWNYL
;
A
#
# COMPACT_ATOMS: atom_id res chain seq x y z
N MET A 1 -9.28 -62.26 -35.63
CA MET A 1 -8.19 -62.10 -34.65
C MET A 1 -7.20 -61.01 -35.01
N LYS A 2 -6.87 -60.77 -36.27
CA LYS A 2 -5.87 -59.72 -36.66
C LYS A 2 -6.29 -58.28 -36.37
N LYS A 3 -7.59 -57.94 -36.39
CA LYS A 3 -8.09 -56.58 -36.07
C LYS A 3 -8.04 -56.20 -34.58
N LYS A 4 -8.15 -57.20 -33.68
CA LYS A 4 -8.09 -56.99 -32.24
C LYS A 4 -6.65 -56.76 -31.73
N ILE A 5 -5.68 -57.43 -32.39
CA ILE A 5 -4.25 -57.28 -32.04
C ILE A 5 -3.75 -55.89 -32.47
N PHE A 6 -4.25 -55.36 -33.58
CA PHE A 6 -3.87 -54.03 -34.05
C PHE A 6 -4.42 -52.91 -33.14
N SER A 7 -5.61 -53.11 -32.60
CA SER A 7 -6.24 -52.17 -31.66
C SER A 7 -5.52 -52.11 -30.29
N ILE A 8 -4.99 -53.27 -29.81
CA ILE A 8 -4.25 -53.35 -28.56
C ILE A 8 -2.83 -52.75 -28.71
N LEU A 9 -2.22 -52.86 -29.87
CA LEU A 9 -0.92 -52.22 -30.14
C LEU A 9 -1.03 -50.70 -30.23
N LEU A 10 -2.13 -50.17 -30.79
CA LEU A 10 -2.34 -48.75 -30.91
C LEU A 10 -2.63 -48.08 -29.56
N THR A 11 -3.35 -48.77 -28.67
CA THR A 11 -3.62 -48.26 -27.30
C THR A 11 -2.38 -48.30 -26.41
N SER A 12 -1.45 -49.25 -26.58
CA SER A 12 -0.20 -49.29 -25.80
C SER A 12 0.80 -48.21 -26.24
N ILE A 13 0.79 -47.78 -27.49
CA ILE A 13 1.66 -46.67 -27.95
C ILE A 13 1.13 -45.34 -27.43
N LEU A 14 -0.19 -45.15 -27.29
CA LEU A 14 -0.76 -43.90 -26.74
C LEU A 14 -0.52 -43.77 -25.24
N ALA A 15 -0.41 -44.88 -24.48
CA ALA A 15 -0.17 -44.85 -23.04
C ALA A 15 1.27 -44.54 -22.66
N VAL A 16 2.24 -44.76 -23.53
CA VAL A 16 3.65 -44.49 -23.26
C VAL A 16 4.01 -43.00 -23.52
N THR A 17 3.26 -42.28 -24.35
CA THR A 17 3.52 -40.86 -24.65
C THR A 17 3.01 -39.91 -23.56
N VAL A 18 2.16 -40.35 -22.64
CA VAL A 18 1.63 -39.53 -21.54
C VAL A 18 2.54 -39.52 -20.31
N LEU A 19 3.48 -40.48 -20.17
CA LEU A 19 4.39 -40.53 -19.04
C LEU A 19 5.73 -39.79 -19.28
N ALA A 20 5.99 -39.26 -20.46
CA ALA A 20 7.19 -38.48 -20.76
C ALA A 20 7.01 -36.97 -20.55
N GLY A 21 5.85 -36.54 -20.06
CA GLY A 21 5.48 -35.11 -19.90
C GLY A 21 5.60 -34.52 -18.50
N CYS A 22 6.14 -35.26 -17.52
CA CYS A 22 6.37 -34.73 -16.16
C CYS A 22 7.84 -34.76 -15.78
N GLY A 23 8.67 -34.15 -16.61
CA GLY A 23 9.91 -33.58 -16.15
C GLY A 23 9.58 -32.19 -15.61
N ASN A 24 8.96 -32.11 -14.43
CA ASN A 24 8.88 -30.87 -13.70
C ASN A 24 10.27 -30.57 -13.17
N SER A 25 11.12 -29.96 -14.02
CA SER A 25 12.15 -29.10 -13.51
C SER A 25 11.39 -28.07 -12.69
N ALA A 26 11.47 -28.17 -11.37
CA ALA A 26 11.20 -27.06 -10.51
C ALA A 26 12.22 -26.00 -10.93
N ASP A 27 11.87 -25.24 -11.96
CA ASP A 27 12.47 -23.95 -12.22
C ASP A 27 12.10 -23.11 -11.01
N THR A 28 12.95 -23.10 -10.02
CA THR A 28 13.05 -22.04 -9.04
C THR A 28 13.57 -20.81 -9.80
N SER A 29 12.79 -20.37 -10.78
CA SER A 29 12.90 -19.00 -11.26
C SER A 29 12.39 -18.14 -10.11
N THR A 30 13.31 -17.71 -9.24
CA THR A 30 13.12 -16.51 -8.45
C THR A 30 12.59 -15.49 -9.43
N GLU A 31 11.33 -15.04 -9.28
CA GLU A 31 10.80 -13.99 -10.15
C GLU A 31 11.82 -12.86 -10.11
N LYS A 32 12.41 -12.54 -11.27
CA LYS A 32 13.45 -11.53 -11.35
C LYS A 32 12.95 -10.13 -11.06
N SER A 33 11.64 -9.98 -10.97
CA SER A 33 10.97 -8.70 -10.70
C SER A 33 9.70 -8.94 -9.89
N VAL A 34 9.42 -8.06 -8.94
CA VAL A 34 8.19 -8.03 -8.15
C VAL A 34 7.64 -6.59 -8.15
N THR A 35 6.31 -6.47 -8.14
CA THR A 35 5.64 -5.18 -8.02
C THR A 35 5.02 -5.08 -6.63
N ILE A 36 5.21 -3.95 -5.96
CA ILE A 36 4.61 -3.60 -4.65
C ILE A 36 3.75 -2.36 -4.82
N THR A 37 2.52 -2.39 -4.34
CA THR A 37 1.63 -1.24 -4.30
C THR A 37 1.69 -0.57 -2.92
N ASN A 38 2.22 0.66 -2.86
CA ASN A 38 2.29 1.48 -1.66
C ASN A 38 1.18 2.53 -1.68
N VAL A 39 0.22 2.39 -0.78
CA VAL A 39 -0.90 3.33 -0.59
C VAL A 39 -0.61 4.21 0.61
N SER A 40 -0.57 5.53 0.42
CA SER A 40 -0.28 6.48 1.50
C SER A 40 -1.10 7.76 1.39
N TYR A 41 -1.07 8.60 2.41
CA TYR A 41 -1.76 9.88 2.37
C TYR A 41 -0.88 10.99 1.75
N ASP A 42 -1.52 12.00 1.15
CA ASP A 42 -0.88 13.00 0.27
C ASP A 42 0.43 13.62 0.77
N PRO A 43 0.59 14.03 2.05
CA PRO A 43 1.81 14.69 2.52
C PRO A 43 3.08 13.84 2.42
N THR A 44 2.97 12.56 2.18
CA THR A 44 4.11 11.62 2.13
C THR A 44 4.55 11.29 0.71
N ARG A 45 4.01 11.95 -0.29
CA ARG A 45 4.30 11.72 -1.71
C ARG A 45 5.80 11.79 -2.02
N GLU A 46 6.43 12.89 -1.65
CA GLU A 46 7.86 13.12 -1.91
C GLU A 46 8.75 12.19 -1.08
N LEU A 47 8.34 11.91 0.16
CA LEU A 47 9.04 10.96 1.02
C LEU A 47 9.11 9.59 0.34
N TYR A 48 7.98 9.04 -0.08
CA TYR A 48 7.94 7.72 -0.70
C TYR A 48 8.53 7.69 -2.11
N SER A 49 8.47 8.79 -2.86
CA SER A 49 9.18 8.88 -4.13
C SER A 49 10.68 8.63 -3.96
N ALA A 50 11.30 9.30 -2.99
CA ALA A 50 12.72 9.13 -2.70
C ALA A 50 13.02 7.79 -2.01
N TYR A 51 12.18 7.36 -1.06
CA TYR A 51 12.38 6.13 -0.31
C TYR A 51 12.30 4.88 -1.20
N ASN A 52 11.32 4.83 -2.10
CA ASN A 52 11.10 3.67 -2.95
C ASN A 52 12.27 3.38 -3.90
N GLU A 53 12.94 4.42 -4.39
CA GLU A 53 14.17 4.27 -5.18
C GLU A 53 15.28 3.62 -4.35
N LEU A 54 15.51 4.11 -3.14
CA LEU A 54 16.51 3.56 -2.21
C LEU A 54 16.18 2.13 -1.80
N PHE A 55 14.90 1.85 -1.55
CA PHE A 55 14.44 0.51 -1.22
C PHE A 55 14.68 -0.48 -2.37
N ALA A 56 14.33 -0.11 -3.60
CA ALA A 56 14.52 -0.95 -4.77
C ALA A 56 16.02 -1.28 -5.00
N GLU A 57 16.90 -0.28 -4.87
CA GLU A 57 18.35 -0.49 -4.96
C GLU A 57 18.87 -1.40 -3.86
N HIS A 58 18.44 -1.16 -2.62
CA HIS A 58 18.82 -1.97 -1.45
C HIS A 58 18.40 -3.43 -1.62
N TRP A 59 17.13 -3.66 -1.97
CA TRP A 59 16.57 -5.00 -2.17
C TRP A 59 17.29 -5.75 -3.28
N LYS A 60 17.51 -5.09 -4.41
CA LYS A 60 18.26 -5.66 -5.53
C LYS A 60 19.68 -6.03 -5.13
N GLY A 61 20.35 -5.19 -4.34
CA GLY A 61 21.70 -5.45 -3.84
C GLY A 61 21.77 -6.66 -2.91
N GLN A 62 20.72 -6.92 -2.14
CA GLN A 62 20.67 -8.06 -1.21
C GLN A 62 20.21 -9.36 -1.85
N THR A 63 19.22 -9.30 -2.74
CA THR A 63 18.51 -10.49 -3.24
C THR A 63 18.74 -10.77 -4.73
N GLY A 64 19.21 -9.78 -5.49
CA GLY A 64 19.28 -9.81 -6.95
C GLY A 64 17.92 -9.61 -7.64
N GLN A 65 16.82 -9.42 -6.89
CA GLN A 65 15.48 -9.24 -7.41
C GLN A 65 15.21 -7.76 -7.67
N ASP A 66 14.63 -7.44 -8.82
CA ASP A 66 14.13 -6.11 -9.11
C ASP A 66 12.78 -5.87 -8.45
N VAL A 67 12.56 -4.67 -7.88
CA VAL A 67 11.30 -4.25 -7.29
C VAL A 67 10.80 -2.99 -7.99
N GLU A 68 9.56 -3.03 -8.46
CA GLU A 68 8.81 -1.85 -8.90
C GLU A 68 7.81 -1.46 -7.83
N VAL A 69 7.82 -0.20 -7.37
CA VAL A 69 6.88 0.29 -6.38
C VAL A 69 5.87 1.23 -7.04
N ILE A 70 4.63 0.76 -7.17
CA ILE A 70 3.49 1.57 -7.59
C ILE A 70 3.02 2.39 -6.41
N GLN A 71 2.83 3.70 -6.61
CA GLN A 71 2.41 4.62 -5.56
C GLN A 71 0.99 5.12 -5.79
N SER A 72 0.19 5.10 -4.73
CA SER A 72 -1.12 5.74 -4.68
C SER A 72 -1.16 6.71 -3.49
N HIS A 73 -1.45 7.98 -3.76
CA HIS A 73 -1.52 9.03 -2.74
C HIS A 73 -2.85 9.76 -2.79
N GLY A 74 -3.42 10.05 -1.63
CA GLY A 74 -4.68 10.76 -1.51
C GLY A 74 -5.00 11.14 -0.07
N GLY A 75 -6.20 11.64 0.18
CA GLY A 75 -6.66 11.88 1.55
C GLY A 75 -6.72 10.56 2.34
N SER A 76 -6.22 10.55 3.58
CA SER A 76 -6.04 9.36 4.39
C SER A 76 -7.31 8.49 4.50
N GLY A 77 -8.45 9.09 4.87
CA GLY A 77 -9.71 8.36 4.95
C GLY A 77 -10.24 7.90 3.60
N LYS A 78 -9.93 8.63 2.50
CA LYS A 78 -10.25 8.18 1.15
C LYS A 78 -9.46 6.93 0.79
N GLN A 79 -8.15 6.93 1.02
CA GLN A 79 -7.27 5.78 0.75
C GLN A 79 -7.70 4.55 1.57
N ALA A 80 -8.01 4.74 2.86
CA ALA A 80 -8.53 3.65 3.70
C ALA A 80 -9.79 3.03 3.10
N LEU A 81 -10.73 3.86 2.66
CA LEU A 81 -11.99 3.40 2.06
C LEU A 81 -11.75 2.67 0.72
N GLU A 82 -10.84 3.16 -0.10
CA GLU A 82 -10.51 2.52 -1.39
C GLU A 82 -9.91 1.13 -1.17
N VAL A 83 -8.98 0.97 -0.22
CA VAL A 83 -8.40 -0.32 0.14
C VAL A 83 -9.47 -1.24 0.74
N ALA A 84 -10.28 -0.77 1.67
CA ALA A 84 -11.36 -1.55 2.25
C ALA A 84 -12.40 -2.03 1.22
N ASN A 85 -12.54 -1.33 0.09
CA ASN A 85 -13.42 -1.67 -1.03
C ASN A 85 -12.72 -2.44 -2.18
N GLY A 86 -11.50 -2.92 -1.98
CA GLY A 86 -10.83 -3.83 -2.90
C GLY A 86 -9.74 -3.20 -3.77
N ASN A 87 -9.27 -1.99 -3.47
CA ASN A 87 -8.01 -1.51 -4.05
C ASN A 87 -6.85 -2.30 -3.43
N GLU A 88 -6.21 -3.13 -4.22
CA GLU A 88 -5.12 -3.98 -3.77
C GLU A 88 -3.91 -3.13 -3.36
N ALA A 89 -3.45 -3.32 -2.13
CA ALA A 89 -2.29 -2.65 -1.56
C ALA A 89 -1.45 -3.65 -0.76
N ASP A 90 -0.14 -3.61 -0.96
CA ASP A 90 0.81 -4.41 -0.18
C ASP A 90 1.26 -3.66 1.07
N VAL A 91 1.31 -2.33 0.99
CA VAL A 91 1.69 -1.45 2.10
C VAL A 91 0.70 -0.30 2.19
N VAL A 92 0.24 0.00 3.41
CA VAL A 92 -0.56 1.19 3.69
C VAL A 92 0.10 2.04 4.77
N THR A 93 0.17 3.37 4.55
CA THR A 93 0.68 4.32 5.53
C THR A 93 -0.25 5.53 5.58
N LEU A 94 -1.07 5.57 6.61
CA LEU A 94 -2.17 6.54 6.72
C LEU A 94 -1.94 7.49 7.90
N ALA A 95 -2.70 8.58 7.94
CA ALA A 95 -2.49 9.64 8.93
C ALA A 95 -2.96 9.27 10.33
N LEU A 96 -3.91 8.34 10.47
CA LEU A 96 -4.57 8.01 11.72
C LEU A 96 -4.69 6.50 11.88
N GLU A 97 -4.51 6.01 13.11
CA GLU A 97 -4.84 4.64 13.50
C GLU A 97 -6.27 4.25 13.09
N TYR A 98 -7.22 5.15 13.27
CA TYR A 98 -8.62 4.97 12.86
C TYR A 98 -8.77 4.60 11.37
N ASP A 99 -7.97 5.16 10.49
CA ASP A 99 -8.02 4.87 9.05
C ASP A 99 -7.45 3.48 8.74
N VAL A 100 -6.37 3.07 9.43
CA VAL A 100 -5.82 1.71 9.31
C VAL A 100 -6.77 0.69 9.91
N LYS A 101 -7.40 1.02 11.05
CA LYS A 101 -8.42 0.17 11.67
C LYS A 101 -9.61 -0.10 10.76
N ALA A 102 -10.01 0.83 9.92
CA ALA A 102 -11.09 0.61 8.96
C ALA A 102 -10.74 -0.49 7.93
N ILE A 103 -9.46 -0.62 7.57
CA ILE A 103 -8.95 -1.70 6.69
C ILE A 103 -8.92 -3.03 7.46
N GLN A 104 -8.53 -3.01 8.73
CA GLN A 104 -8.59 -4.17 9.63
C GLN A 104 -10.04 -4.67 9.78
N ASP A 105 -10.99 -3.78 10.01
CA ASP A 105 -12.41 -4.11 10.16
C ASP A 105 -13.00 -4.72 8.87
N ALA A 106 -12.39 -4.45 7.71
CA ALA A 106 -12.68 -5.11 6.44
C ALA A 106 -11.99 -6.48 6.29
N GLY A 107 -11.20 -6.92 7.27
CA GLY A 107 -10.52 -8.22 7.27
C GLY A 107 -9.28 -8.29 6.38
N LEU A 108 -8.68 -7.16 6.02
CA LEU A 108 -7.54 -7.07 5.10
C LEU A 108 -6.19 -6.91 5.81
N ILE A 109 -6.19 -6.62 7.10
CA ILE A 109 -5.01 -6.55 7.98
C ILE A 109 -5.32 -7.37 9.22
N GLU A 110 -4.34 -8.11 9.72
CA GLU A 110 -4.46 -8.93 10.94
C GLU A 110 -4.60 -8.08 12.20
N ASP A 111 -5.23 -8.65 13.22
CA ASP A 111 -5.28 -8.05 14.54
C ASP A 111 -3.85 -7.94 15.11
N GLY A 112 -3.56 -6.81 15.78
CA GLY A 112 -2.25 -6.60 16.41
C GLY A 112 -1.22 -5.90 15.53
N TRP A 113 -1.56 -5.52 14.30
CA TRP A 113 -0.68 -4.77 13.37
C TRP A 113 0.01 -3.56 14.02
N ILE A 114 -0.65 -2.91 14.98
CA ILE A 114 -0.11 -1.74 15.69
C ILE A 114 1.14 -2.06 16.53
N ASN A 115 1.29 -3.33 16.93
CA ASN A 115 2.42 -3.79 17.76
C ASN A 115 3.47 -4.55 16.95
N GLU A 116 3.36 -4.61 15.63
CA GLU A 116 4.28 -5.36 14.77
C GLU A 116 5.65 -4.69 14.69
N PHE A 117 5.67 -3.36 14.68
CA PHE A 117 6.89 -2.57 14.67
C PHE A 117 6.94 -1.62 15.86
N ASP A 118 8.14 -1.16 16.21
CA ASP A 118 8.34 -0.14 17.24
C ASP A 118 7.50 1.11 16.99
N LYS A 119 7.18 1.83 18.07
CA LYS A 119 6.44 3.09 18.06
C LYS A 119 5.05 2.96 17.43
N ASP A 120 4.34 1.91 17.83
CA ASP A 120 2.97 1.64 17.37
C ASP A 120 2.88 1.52 15.83
N SER A 121 3.88 0.87 15.23
CA SER A 121 4.03 0.73 13.77
C SER A 121 3.98 2.05 13.01
N SER A 122 4.43 3.14 13.63
CA SER A 122 4.46 4.49 13.06
C SER A 122 5.84 4.81 12.48
N PRO A 123 6.01 4.81 11.14
CA PRO A 123 7.32 5.04 10.53
C PRO A 123 7.79 6.50 10.65
N TYR A 124 6.86 7.44 10.89
CA TYR A 124 7.14 8.87 11.07
C TYR A 124 6.00 9.54 11.86
N THR A 125 6.24 10.76 12.31
CA THR A 125 5.25 11.63 12.96
C THR A 125 5.15 12.96 12.22
N SER A 126 4.04 13.66 12.41
CA SER A 126 3.80 14.98 11.82
C SER A 126 3.11 15.89 12.85
N THR A 127 2.86 17.14 12.46
CA THR A 127 2.14 18.10 13.27
C THR A 127 1.25 18.97 12.40
N ILE A 128 0.24 19.59 13.02
CA ILE A 128 -0.62 20.58 12.37
C ILE A 128 0.01 21.95 12.54
N VAL A 129 0.00 22.73 11.47
CA VAL A 129 0.51 24.11 11.44
C VAL A 129 -0.52 25.05 10.81
N PHE A 130 -0.44 26.33 11.17
CA PHE A 130 -1.22 27.38 10.51
C PHE A 130 -0.48 27.87 9.28
N LEU A 131 -1.05 27.63 8.10
CA LEU A 131 -0.59 28.27 6.88
C LEU A 131 -1.22 29.67 6.78
N VAL A 132 -0.43 30.70 6.95
CA VAL A 132 -0.88 32.09 6.93
C VAL A 132 -0.32 32.85 5.72
N ARG A 133 -0.97 33.96 5.35
CA ARG A 133 -0.46 34.84 4.30
C ARG A 133 0.91 35.39 4.66
N LYS A 134 1.73 35.68 3.65
CA LYS A 134 3.06 36.26 3.84
C LYS A 134 3.01 37.46 4.80
N GLY A 135 3.87 37.46 5.79
CA GLY A 135 3.93 38.47 6.85
C GLY A 135 2.86 38.35 7.93
N ASN A 136 2.02 37.33 7.90
CA ASN A 136 0.96 37.06 8.89
C ASN A 136 0.16 38.31 9.26
N PRO A 137 -0.53 38.99 8.32
CA PRO A 137 -1.15 40.29 8.53
C PRO A 137 -2.26 40.29 9.58
N LYS A 138 -2.77 39.12 9.95
CA LYS A 138 -3.78 38.94 10.99
C LYS A 138 -3.20 38.51 12.34
N ASN A 139 -1.86 38.39 12.41
CA ASN A 139 -1.13 37.99 13.60
C ASN A 139 -1.67 36.71 14.25
N ILE A 140 -1.93 35.67 13.40
CA ILE A 140 -2.37 34.37 13.83
C ILE A 140 -1.20 33.61 14.46
N LYS A 141 -1.32 33.23 15.73
CA LYS A 141 -0.27 32.53 16.50
C LYS A 141 -0.80 31.31 17.21
N ASP A 142 -2.08 31.27 17.49
CA ASP A 142 -2.72 30.22 18.28
C ASP A 142 -4.14 29.95 17.77
N TRP A 143 -4.72 28.84 18.21
CA TRP A 143 -6.08 28.40 17.86
C TRP A 143 -7.13 29.48 18.19
N GLY A 144 -7.00 30.17 19.32
CA GLY A 144 -7.86 31.27 19.71
C GLY A 144 -7.87 32.47 18.74
N ASP A 145 -6.85 32.60 17.89
CA ASP A 145 -6.82 33.66 16.90
C ASP A 145 -7.70 33.36 15.68
N LEU A 146 -8.05 32.09 15.46
CA LEU A 146 -8.85 31.68 14.32
C LEU A 146 -10.33 32.09 14.44
N VAL A 147 -10.82 32.34 15.65
CA VAL A 147 -12.21 32.75 15.91
C VAL A 147 -12.39 34.25 16.02
N LYS A 148 -11.34 35.05 15.82
CA LYS A 148 -11.41 36.50 15.83
C LYS A 148 -12.19 37.08 14.64
N ASP A 149 -12.84 38.18 14.83
CA ASP A 149 -13.60 38.85 13.78
C ASP A 149 -12.71 39.16 12.55
N GLY A 150 -13.27 38.88 11.38
CA GLY A 150 -12.62 39.08 10.10
C GLY A 150 -11.52 38.05 9.76
N VAL A 151 -11.34 36.98 10.54
CA VAL A 151 -10.47 35.84 10.20
C VAL A 151 -11.28 34.80 9.44
N GLY A 152 -10.88 34.54 8.21
CA GLY A 152 -11.43 33.42 7.42
C GLY A 152 -10.50 32.20 7.53
N VAL A 153 -11.06 31.05 7.87
CA VAL A 153 -10.32 29.79 8.00
C VAL A 153 -10.75 28.83 6.90
N ILE A 154 -9.78 28.19 6.25
CA ILE A 154 -10.00 27.13 5.26
C ILE A 154 -9.45 25.85 5.85
N THR A 155 -10.28 24.84 5.96
CA THR A 155 -9.91 23.50 6.40
C THR A 155 -10.22 22.47 5.31
N PRO A 156 -9.45 21.37 5.21
CA PRO A 156 -9.81 20.29 4.33
C PRO A 156 -11.05 19.53 4.84
N ASN A 157 -11.63 18.69 3.99
CA ASN A 157 -12.83 17.92 4.34
C ASN A 157 -12.49 16.81 5.34
N PRO A 158 -13.09 16.76 6.55
CA PRO A 158 -12.80 15.74 7.57
C PRO A 158 -13.24 14.33 7.20
N LYS A 159 -14.10 14.16 6.19
CA LYS A 159 -14.51 12.83 5.71
C LYS A 159 -13.43 12.14 4.89
N THR A 160 -12.50 12.90 4.32
CA THR A 160 -11.49 12.37 3.39
C THR A 160 -10.07 12.65 3.84
N SER A 161 -9.85 13.71 4.63
CA SER A 161 -8.52 14.16 5.06
C SER A 161 -8.26 13.81 6.52
N GLY A 162 -7.17 13.07 6.78
CA GLY A 162 -6.66 12.86 8.14
C GLY A 162 -6.29 14.18 8.83
N GLY A 163 -5.63 15.10 8.12
CA GLY A 163 -5.28 16.43 8.64
C GLY A 163 -6.47 17.26 9.10
N ALA A 164 -7.61 17.14 8.41
CA ALA A 164 -8.84 17.82 8.83
C ALA A 164 -9.41 17.29 10.15
N ARG A 165 -9.22 16.00 10.41
CA ARG A 165 -9.71 15.38 11.66
C ARG A 165 -8.95 15.89 12.88
N TRP A 166 -7.67 16.19 12.75
CA TRP A 166 -6.87 16.80 13.82
C TRP A 166 -7.36 18.18 14.26
N ASN A 167 -8.20 18.84 13.44
CA ASN A 167 -8.82 20.12 13.82
C ASN A 167 -9.99 19.94 14.79
N TYR A 168 -10.44 18.70 15.05
CA TYR A 168 -11.50 18.36 16.00
C TYR A 168 -10.99 17.84 17.34
N LEU A 169 -9.71 17.51 17.42
CA LEU A 169 -9.06 17.01 18.63
C LEU A 169 -8.36 18.15 19.37
#